data_b96bf152228fa513f44d950d7d5a8473
#
_entry.id   b96bf152228fa513f44d950d7d5a8473
#
_cell.length_a   1.000
_cell.length_b   1.000
_cell.length_c   1.000
_cell.angle_alpha   90.00
_cell.angle_beta   90.00
_cell.angle_gamma   90.00
#
_symmetry.space_group_name_H-M   'P 1'
#
loop_
_entity.id
_entity.type
_entity.pdbx_description
1 polymer ?
#
loop_
_entity_poly.entity_id
_entity_poly.type
_entity_poly.pdbx_seq_one_letter_code
_entity_poly.pdbx_strand_id
1 'polypeptide(L)'
;MNNKVTILTITGSDSTGGSGVQADIKSITSLGGYAASAITAVVVQDTGGIEHLYDIPAEILDAQLQRVAMDLRPDSVKIGLLRSVEQVETVAALLRKLPCRCVVMDFVIVSTSGARLMEPEVVRAAVRHLFPLCTLVMMRRGNALELLRLCRALPGNPGLLPAEGAFCKNSLADGAHSKHSPAEGALCKNSLAEVATAIMRLEAGPQALFLKGEEVSSDAYTDLFLSREAFTEAEPSSATLAEGAVAAGNLKFFSRMGAIERALHGSAGAFTSALAFYLTKAPSAVVAVERSLAYVNQLILRSVDFKLGKGGALLDHGNRPIPGNISARKLEIYNTLMDTIATESSARNNVEYYSSRLSITPRYLSQITKAISGRTPKELIDDYLIKEVETQLLSGELSLKQIASKYGFSSQAQLSKFVQKMCSCSPSEYKQLHIL
;
A
#
# COMPACT_ATOMS: atom_id res chain seq x y z
N MET A 1 27.26 20.83 -13.09
CA MET A 1 25.82 20.87 -13.42
C MET A 1 25.06 20.30 -12.25
N ASN A 2 24.05 21.03 -11.73
CA ASN A 2 23.30 20.61 -10.54
C ASN A 2 22.36 19.47 -10.93
N ASN A 3 22.72 18.23 -10.62
CA ASN A 3 22.07 17.02 -11.14
C ASN A 3 20.85 16.67 -10.26
N LYS A 4 19.91 17.62 -10.10
CA LYS A 4 18.64 17.34 -9.41
C LYS A 4 17.76 16.47 -10.30
N VAL A 5 17.20 15.39 -9.72
CA VAL A 5 16.17 14.61 -10.38
C VAL A 5 14.95 15.49 -10.62
N THR A 6 14.54 15.60 -11.88
CA THR A 6 13.35 16.36 -12.28
C THR A 6 12.19 15.42 -12.51
N ILE A 7 11.07 15.69 -11.85
CA ILE A 7 9.86 14.86 -11.91
C ILE A 7 8.70 15.71 -12.40
N LEU A 8 8.02 15.27 -13.46
CA LEU A 8 6.77 15.85 -13.91
C LEU A 8 5.62 15.15 -13.20
N THR A 9 4.86 15.89 -12.37
CA THR A 9 3.61 15.41 -11.80
C THR A 9 2.42 15.88 -12.63
N ILE A 10 1.55 14.93 -12.99
CA ILE A 10 0.34 15.13 -13.80
C ILE A 10 -0.85 14.73 -12.95
N THR A 11 -1.56 15.68 -12.33
CA THR A 11 -2.64 15.38 -11.38
C THR A 11 -3.50 16.61 -11.09
N GLY A 12 -4.58 16.43 -10.33
CA GLY A 12 -5.43 17.52 -9.87
C GLY A 12 -4.73 18.44 -8.86
N SER A 13 -5.24 19.66 -8.75
CA SER A 13 -4.82 20.66 -7.78
C SER A 13 -5.74 20.61 -6.56
N ASP A 14 -5.20 20.33 -5.37
CA ASP A 14 -5.90 20.28 -4.09
C ASP A 14 -5.70 21.58 -3.32
N SER A 15 -6.79 22.34 -3.08
CA SER A 15 -6.74 23.63 -2.38
C SER A 15 -6.21 23.53 -0.95
N THR A 16 -6.34 22.38 -0.27
CA THR A 16 -5.81 22.18 1.09
C THR A 16 -4.29 21.94 1.09
N GLY A 17 -3.75 21.55 -0.06
CA GLY A 17 -2.35 21.17 -0.19
C GLY A 17 -2.00 19.83 0.46
N GLY A 18 -3.00 19.03 0.84
CA GLY A 18 -2.83 17.71 1.47
C GLY A 18 -2.67 16.57 0.48
N SER A 19 -3.14 16.77 -0.76
CA SER A 19 -3.02 15.82 -1.87
C SER A 19 -2.70 16.55 -3.18
N GLY A 20 -2.89 15.86 -4.31
CA GLY A 20 -2.72 16.43 -5.63
C GLY A 20 -1.32 16.99 -5.89
N VAL A 21 -1.24 17.93 -6.82
CA VAL A 21 0.03 18.53 -7.26
C VAL A 21 0.80 19.19 -6.10
N GLN A 22 0.09 19.78 -5.14
CA GLN A 22 0.70 20.47 -4.01
C GLN A 22 1.45 19.50 -3.08
N ALA A 23 0.86 18.34 -2.77
CA ALA A 23 1.51 17.31 -1.97
C ALA A 23 2.68 16.67 -2.72
N ASP A 24 2.54 16.49 -4.03
CA ASP A 24 3.59 15.97 -4.88
C ASP A 24 4.82 16.91 -4.89
N ILE A 25 4.60 18.20 -5.11
CA ILE A 25 5.66 19.22 -5.07
C ILE A 25 6.38 19.20 -3.72
N LYS A 26 5.62 19.18 -2.61
CA LYS A 26 6.20 19.11 -1.25
C LYS A 26 7.06 17.85 -1.07
N SER A 27 6.54 16.69 -1.49
CA SER A 27 7.23 15.39 -1.35
C SER A 27 8.52 15.36 -2.17
N ILE A 28 8.44 15.71 -3.46
CA ILE A 28 9.60 15.69 -4.36
C ILE A 28 10.66 16.67 -3.90
N THR A 29 10.25 17.86 -3.47
CA THR A 29 11.18 18.90 -3.00
C THR A 29 11.87 18.50 -1.69
N SER A 30 11.13 17.89 -0.75
CA SER A 30 11.73 17.42 0.53
C SER A 30 12.75 16.29 0.33
N LEU A 31 12.64 15.54 -0.76
CA LEU A 31 13.60 14.51 -1.17
C LEU A 31 14.82 15.07 -1.96
N GLY A 32 14.83 16.39 -2.21
CA GLY A 32 15.90 17.06 -2.96
C GLY A 32 15.71 17.03 -4.48
N GLY A 33 14.57 16.60 -4.99
CA GLY A 33 14.18 16.66 -6.40
C GLY A 33 13.68 18.06 -6.82
N TYR A 34 13.39 18.19 -8.12
CA TYR A 34 12.66 19.32 -8.68
C TYR A 34 11.33 18.83 -9.25
N ALA A 35 10.23 19.41 -8.81
CA ALA A 35 8.90 19.06 -9.26
C ALA A 35 8.43 20.06 -10.31
N ALA A 36 8.18 19.58 -11.53
CA ALA A 36 7.37 20.27 -12.53
C ALA A 36 5.94 19.72 -12.47
N SER A 37 4.94 20.47 -12.92
CA SER A 37 3.56 20.04 -12.82
C SER A 37 2.72 20.37 -14.06
N ALA A 38 1.75 19.48 -14.34
CA ALA A 38 0.64 19.73 -15.25
C ALA A 38 -0.67 19.40 -14.51
N ILE A 39 -1.60 20.33 -14.50
CA ILE A 39 -2.84 20.23 -13.74
C ILE A 39 -3.94 19.63 -14.63
N THR A 40 -4.62 18.58 -14.11
CA THR A 40 -5.71 17.87 -14.80
C THR A 40 -7.10 18.29 -14.33
N ALA A 41 -7.20 18.77 -13.10
CA ALA A 41 -8.44 19.28 -12.52
C ALA A 41 -8.13 20.28 -11.40
N VAL A 42 -9.02 21.23 -11.16
CA VAL A 42 -9.01 22.08 -9.97
C VAL A 42 -10.04 21.54 -9.00
N VAL A 43 -9.61 21.14 -7.82
CA VAL A 43 -10.47 20.56 -6.78
C VAL A 43 -10.78 21.62 -5.74
N VAL A 44 -12.05 21.94 -5.58
CA VAL A 44 -12.55 22.78 -4.49
C VAL A 44 -12.84 21.84 -3.32
N GLN A 45 -11.96 21.85 -2.34
CA GLN A 45 -12.11 21.00 -1.16
C GLN A 45 -11.54 21.66 0.09
N ASP A 46 -12.01 21.21 1.22
CA ASP A 46 -11.41 21.46 2.53
C ASP A 46 -10.90 20.15 3.16
N THR A 47 -10.48 20.18 4.41
CA THR A 47 -10.01 18.98 5.12
C THR A 47 -11.13 17.97 5.44
N GLY A 48 -12.39 18.38 5.28
CA GLY A 48 -13.57 17.52 5.46
C GLY A 48 -13.96 16.74 4.21
N GLY A 49 -13.61 17.23 3.01
CA GLY A 49 -13.92 16.53 1.77
C GLY A 49 -13.96 17.42 0.52
N ILE A 50 -14.31 16.79 -0.59
CA ILE A 50 -14.41 17.41 -1.91
C ILE A 50 -15.81 18.01 -2.05
N GLU A 51 -15.88 19.31 -2.44
CA GLU A 51 -17.11 20.01 -2.75
C GLU A 51 -17.36 20.05 -4.26
N HIS A 52 -16.35 20.48 -5.04
CA HIS A 52 -16.44 20.56 -6.49
C HIS A 52 -15.15 20.12 -7.19
N LEU A 53 -15.30 19.61 -8.41
CA LEU A 53 -14.23 19.23 -9.31
C LEU A 53 -14.43 19.95 -10.66
N TYR A 54 -13.42 20.72 -11.09
CA TYR A 54 -13.40 21.39 -12.38
C TYR A 54 -12.31 20.78 -13.24
N ASP A 55 -12.71 20.07 -14.28
CA ASP A 55 -11.79 19.39 -15.17
C ASP A 55 -11.07 20.38 -16.07
N ILE A 56 -9.77 20.23 -16.25
CA ILE A 56 -9.00 21.00 -17.23
C ILE A 56 -9.20 20.35 -18.60
N PRO A 57 -9.59 21.12 -19.64
CA PRO A 57 -9.70 20.62 -21.00
C PRO A 57 -8.43 19.95 -21.49
N ALA A 58 -8.55 18.87 -22.29
CA ALA A 58 -7.42 18.08 -22.73
C ALA A 58 -6.41 18.88 -23.59
N GLU A 59 -6.88 19.86 -24.37
CA GLU A 59 -6.03 20.76 -25.13
C GLU A 59 -5.18 21.69 -24.25
N ILE A 60 -5.72 22.13 -23.10
CA ILE A 60 -4.96 22.93 -22.14
C ILE A 60 -3.94 22.03 -21.42
N LEU A 61 -4.33 20.79 -21.07
CA LEU A 61 -3.41 19.81 -20.50
C LEU A 61 -2.27 19.52 -21.48
N ASP A 62 -2.54 19.28 -22.76
CA ASP A 62 -1.52 19.04 -23.77
C ASP A 62 -0.55 20.23 -23.87
N ALA A 63 -1.08 21.46 -23.89
CA ALA A 63 -0.23 22.66 -23.91
C ALA A 63 0.72 22.75 -22.72
N GLN A 64 0.25 22.43 -21.49
CA GLN A 64 1.10 22.34 -20.30
C GLN A 64 2.19 21.27 -20.48
N LEU A 65 1.80 20.08 -20.89
CA LEU A 65 2.67 18.90 -21.02
C LEU A 65 3.77 19.14 -22.05
N GLN A 66 3.44 19.66 -23.23
CA GLN A 66 4.41 19.96 -24.30
C GLN A 66 5.45 20.97 -23.84
N ARG A 67 5.03 22.05 -23.18
CA ARG A 67 5.95 23.09 -22.70
C ARG A 67 6.93 22.57 -21.66
N VAL A 68 6.42 21.85 -20.66
CA VAL A 68 7.26 21.31 -19.58
C VAL A 68 8.19 20.20 -20.10
N ALA A 69 7.67 19.27 -20.91
CA ALA A 69 8.46 18.13 -21.39
C ALA A 69 9.61 18.56 -22.32
N MET A 70 9.37 19.56 -23.16
CA MET A 70 10.40 20.06 -24.10
C MET A 70 11.50 20.86 -23.40
N ASP A 71 11.14 21.63 -22.39
CA ASP A 71 12.06 22.54 -21.67
C ASP A 71 12.86 21.79 -20.59
N LEU A 72 12.16 21.07 -19.68
CA LEU A 72 12.77 20.48 -18.50
C LEU A 72 13.25 19.04 -18.68
N ARG A 73 12.75 18.31 -19.68
CA ARG A 73 13.09 16.90 -19.96
C ARG A 73 13.10 16.05 -18.69
N PRO A 74 11.94 15.81 -18.07
CA PRO A 74 11.87 15.17 -16.76
C PRO A 74 12.47 13.76 -16.76
N ASP A 75 13.22 13.43 -15.70
CA ASP A 75 13.79 12.09 -15.50
C ASP A 75 12.70 11.04 -15.24
N SER A 76 11.59 11.46 -14.62
CA SER A 76 10.48 10.59 -14.21
C SER A 76 9.15 11.34 -14.32
N VAL A 77 8.07 10.57 -14.53
CA VAL A 77 6.70 11.07 -14.54
C VAL A 77 5.89 10.40 -13.44
N LYS A 78 5.17 11.20 -12.66
CA LYS A 78 4.14 10.74 -11.73
C LYS A 78 2.77 11.14 -12.26
N ILE A 79 1.88 10.15 -12.41
CA ILE A 79 0.49 10.36 -12.83
C ILE A 79 -0.42 10.17 -11.62
N GLY A 80 -1.32 11.10 -11.39
CA GLY A 80 -2.39 10.99 -10.41
C GLY A 80 -3.77 11.02 -11.06
N LEU A 81 -4.63 11.92 -10.60
CA LEU A 81 -6.01 12.04 -11.07
C LEU A 81 -6.10 12.43 -12.54
N LEU A 82 -6.79 11.61 -13.33
CA LEU A 82 -7.25 11.90 -14.69
C LEU A 82 -8.77 11.74 -14.74
N ARG A 83 -9.47 12.65 -15.40
CA ARG A 83 -10.93 12.77 -15.33
C ARG A 83 -11.66 12.42 -16.63
N SER A 84 -10.97 12.44 -17.75
CA SER A 84 -11.59 12.14 -19.06
C SER A 84 -10.70 11.20 -19.89
N VAL A 85 -11.31 10.55 -20.89
CA VAL A 85 -10.62 9.68 -21.85
C VAL A 85 -9.60 10.48 -22.64
N GLU A 86 -9.95 11.71 -23.05
CA GLU A 86 -9.07 12.60 -23.81
C GLU A 86 -7.82 12.99 -23.01
N GLN A 87 -7.95 13.23 -21.69
CA GLN A 87 -6.78 13.44 -20.82
C GLN A 87 -5.88 12.22 -20.77
N VAL A 88 -6.45 11.01 -20.66
CA VAL A 88 -5.70 9.75 -20.68
C VAL A 88 -4.92 9.58 -21.98
N GLU A 89 -5.57 9.81 -23.12
CA GLU A 89 -4.97 9.71 -24.46
C GLU A 89 -3.86 10.76 -24.64
N THR A 90 -4.09 11.99 -24.20
CA THR A 90 -3.10 13.07 -24.22
C THR A 90 -1.84 12.71 -23.43
N VAL A 91 -2.00 12.23 -22.21
CA VAL A 91 -0.87 11.79 -21.37
C VAL A 91 -0.15 10.60 -22.02
N ALA A 92 -0.89 9.62 -22.53
CA ALA A 92 -0.30 8.47 -23.21
C ALA A 92 0.49 8.87 -24.48
N ALA A 93 -0.03 9.84 -25.26
CA ALA A 93 0.66 10.36 -26.43
C ALA A 93 1.99 11.04 -26.07
N LEU A 94 2.03 11.80 -24.97
CA LEU A 94 3.26 12.37 -24.44
C LEU A 94 4.24 11.28 -24.05
N LEU A 95 3.83 10.32 -23.21
CA LEU A 95 4.71 9.29 -22.67
C LEU A 95 5.37 8.42 -23.71
N ARG A 96 4.69 8.15 -24.84
CA ARG A 96 5.29 7.41 -25.97
C ARG A 96 6.46 8.15 -26.63
N LYS A 97 6.55 9.46 -26.47
CA LYS A 97 7.59 10.32 -27.07
C LYS A 97 8.63 10.78 -26.06
N LEU A 98 8.29 10.76 -24.78
CA LEU A 98 9.12 11.30 -23.70
C LEU A 98 10.16 10.27 -23.26
N PRO A 99 11.47 10.54 -23.39
CA PRO A 99 12.51 9.63 -22.94
C PRO A 99 12.73 9.76 -21.42
N CYS A 100 11.73 9.41 -20.60
CA CYS A 100 11.86 9.37 -19.15
C CYS A 100 12.29 7.98 -18.64
N ARG A 101 12.95 7.94 -17.46
CA ARG A 101 13.46 6.68 -16.88
C ARG A 101 12.38 5.81 -16.31
N CYS A 102 11.35 6.41 -15.73
CA CYS A 102 10.24 5.68 -15.12
C CYS A 102 8.96 6.51 -15.11
N VAL A 103 7.84 5.79 -15.12
CA VAL A 103 6.49 6.34 -15.01
C VAL A 103 5.80 5.64 -13.83
N VAL A 104 5.34 6.41 -12.85
CA VAL A 104 4.60 5.93 -11.68
C VAL A 104 3.17 6.45 -11.74
N MET A 105 2.19 5.57 -11.61
CA MET A 105 0.78 5.97 -11.58
C MET A 105 0.15 5.67 -10.23
N ASP A 106 -0.44 6.70 -9.61
CA ASP A 106 -1.35 6.58 -8.47
C ASP A 106 -2.77 6.40 -9.02
N PHE A 107 -3.23 5.15 -9.08
CA PHE A 107 -4.49 4.81 -9.73
C PHE A 107 -5.64 4.81 -8.73
N VAL A 108 -6.48 5.85 -8.78
CA VAL A 108 -7.56 6.06 -7.84
C VAL A 108 -8.89 6.21 -8.58
N ILE A 109 -9.76 5.19 -8.48
CA ILE A 109 -11.13 5.19 -9.04
C ILE A 109 -12.08 5.87 -8.05
N VAL A 110 -11.99 5.51 -6.78
CA VAL A 110 -12.80 6.03 -5.68
C VAL A 110 -11.88 6.60 -4.60
N SER A 111 -12.19 7.82 -4.15
CA SER A 111 -11.44 8.49 -3.08
C SER A 111 -11.61 7.77 -1.72
N THR A 112 -10.83 8.18 -0.71
CA THR A 112 -11.01 7.71 0.67
C THR A 112 -12.34 8.12 1.29
N SER A 113 -12.92 9.24 0.81
CA SER A 113 -14.24 9.71 1.24
C SER A 113 -15.41 9.07 0.49
N GLY A 114 -15.14 8.11 -0.42
CA GLY A 114 -16.16 7.42 -1.20
C GLY A 114 -16.58 8.14 -2.49
N ALA A 115 -16.03 9.31 -2.79
CA ALA A 115 -16.34 10.03 -4.03
C ALA A 115 -15.73 9.30 -5.24
N ARG A 116 -16.53 9.07 -6.30
CA ARG A 116 -16.02 8.54 -7.57
C ARG A 116 -15.22 9.61 -8.29
N LEU A 117 -13.97 9.29 -8.59
CA LEU A 117 -13.01 10.18 -9.24
C LEU A 117 -12.79 9.86 -10.71
N MET A 118 -12.93 8.59 -11.11
CA MET A 118 -12.79 8.15 -12.50
C MET A 118 -14.05 7.38 -12.92
N GLU A 119 -14.64 7.79 -14.04
CA GLU A 119 -15.75 7.08 -14.64
C GLU A 119 -15.29 5.77 -15.32
N PRO A 120 -16.18 4.78 -15.52
CA PRO A 120 -15.80 3.48 -16.05
C PRO A 120 -15.05 3.51 -17.38
N GLU A 121 -15.40 4.43 -18.29
CA GLU A 121 -14.69 4.60 -19.58
C GLU A 121 -13.29 5.15 -19.39
N VAL A 122 -13.07 6.06 -18.45
CA VAL A 122 -11.74 6.60 -18.11
C VAL A 122 -10.85 5.52 -17.52
N VAL A 123 -11.42 4.67 -16.64
CA VAL A 123 -10.71 3.51 -16.08
C VAL A 123 -10.26 2.56 -17.19
N ARG A 124 -11.15 2.21 -18.12
CA ARG A 124 -10.82 1.34 -19.26
C ARG A 124 -9.76 1.95 -20.18
N ALA A 125 -9.87 3.25 -20.46
CA ALA A 125 -8.87 3.98 -21.25
C ALA A 125 -7.50 3.97 -20.56
N ALA A 126 -7.44 4.24 -19.25
CA ALA A 126 -6.21 4.23 -18.48
C ALA A 126 -5.54 2.85 -18.48
N VAL A 127 -6.30 1.77 -18.30
CA VAL A 127 -5.76 0.40 -18.41
C VAL A 127 -5.19 0.15 -19.80
N ARG A 128 -5.92 0.49 -20.85
CA ARG A 128 -5.51 0.23 -22.24
C ARG A 128 -4.30 1.05 -22.67
N HIS A 129 -4.24 2.33 -22.29
CA HIS A 129 -3.29 3.28 -22.88
C HIS A 129 -2.15 3.69 -21.95
N LEU A 130 -2.33 3.64 -20.60
CA LEU A 130 -1.32 4.08 -19.65
C LEU A 130 -0.63 2.92 -18.92
N PHE A 131 -1.34 1.87 -18.50
CA PHE A 131 -0.72 0.76 -17.77
C PHE A 131 0.49 0.15 -18.48
N PRO A 132 0.46 -0.10 -19.80
CA PRO A 132 1.65 -0.63 -20.52
C PRO A 132 2.85 0.33 -20.53
N LEU A 133 2.60 1.63 -20.30
CA LEU A 133 3.63 2.66 -20.27
C LEU A 133 4.15 2.91 -18.85
N CYS A 134 3.48 2.37 -17.83
CA CYS A 134 3.85 2.56 -16.43
C CYS A 134 4.92 1.55 -16.01
N THR A 135 6.00 2.06 -15.42
CA THR A 135 7.00 1.25 -14.70
C THR A 135 6.36 0.62 -13.47
N LEU A 136 5.52 1.39 -12.76
CA LEU A 136 4.79 0.90 -11.60
C LEU A 136 3.43 1.60 -11.47
N VAL A 137 2.39 0.80 -11.25
CA VAL A 137 1.06 1.29 -10.86
C VAL A 137 0.85 1.01 -9.39
N MET A 138 0.44 2.02 -8.64
CA MET A 138 -0.01 1.88 -7.26
C MET A 138 -1.51 2.04 -7.18
N MET A 139 -2.16 1.21 -6.39
CA MET A 139 -3.58 1.36 -6.06
C MET A 139 -3.90 0.76 -4.69
N ARG A 140 -5.03 1.15 -4.13
CA ARG A 140 -5.59 0.48 -2.94
C ARG A 140 -6.35 -0.77 -3.36
N ARG A 141 -6.43 -1.76 -2.47
CA ARG A 141 -7.18 -3.00 -2.71
C ARG A 141 -8.62 -2.72 -3.18
N GLY A 142 -9.35 -1.80 -2.57
CA GLY A 142 -10.71 -1.44 -3.00
C GLY A 142 -10.78 -0.94 -4.44
N ASN A 143 -9.83 -0.09 -4.87
CA ASN A 143 -9.73 0.36 -6.25
C ASN A 143 -9.32 -0.78 -7.21
N ALA A 144 -8.48 -1.70 -6.75
CA ALA A 144 -8.09 -2.89 -7.51
C ALA A 144 -9.28 -3.83 -7.79
N LEU A 145 -10.12 -4.04 -6.79
CA LEU A 145 -11.36 -4.84 -6.94
C LEU A 145 -12.34 -4.17 -7.88
N GLU A 146 -12.54 -2.86 -7.76
CA GLU A 146 -13.42 -2.10 -8.67
C GLU A 146 -12.88 -2.12 -10.10
N LEU A 147 -11.56 -1.99 -10.29
CA LEU A 147 -10.91 -2.15 -11.59
C LEU A 147 -11.24 -3.50 -12.22
N LEU A 148 -11.03 -4.60 -11.50
CA LEU A 148 -11.31 -5.95 -11.99
C LEU A 148 -12.79 -6.14 -12.32
N ARG A 149 -13.69 -5.58 -11.52
CA ARG A 149 -15.12 -5.58 -11.78
C ARG A 149 -15.46 -4.89 -13.11
N LEU A 150 -14.85 -3.72 -13.35
CA LEU A 150 -15.07 -2.94 -14.59
C LEU A 150 -14.45 -3.61 -15.82
N CYS A 151 -13.32 -4.31 -15.66
CA CYS A 151 -12.66 -5.04 -16.75
C CYS A 151 -13.37 -6.36 -17.09
N ARG A 152 -14.03 -7.04 -16.12
CA ARG A 152 -14.81 -8.26 -16.35
C ARG A 152 -16.02 -8.03 -17.26
N ALA A 153 -16.60 -6.85 -17.24
CA ALA A 153 -17.73 -6.48 -18.09
C ALA A 153 -17.38 -6.34 -19.59
N LEU A 154 -16.11 -6.54 -19.97
CA LEU A 154 -15.67 -6.50 -21.37
C LEU A 154 -15.82 -7.88 -22.04
N PRO A 155 -16.35 -7.97 -23.28
CA PRO A 155 -16.37 -9.22 -24.06
C PRO A 155 -14.93 -9.72 -24.26
N GLY A 156 -14.65 -10.96 -23.88
CA GLY A 156 -13.36 -11.62 -24.07
C GLY A 156 -12.56 -11.96 -22.80
N ASN A 157 -13.02 -11.56 -21.60
CA ASN A 157 -12.30 -11.78 -20.33
C ASN A 157 -13.13 -12.52 -19.23
N PRO A 158 -13.76 -13.67 -19.48
CA PRO A 158 -14.64 -14.31 -18.49
C PRO A 158 -13.91 -15.04 -17.35
N GLY A 159 -12.58 -15.19 -17.38
CA GLY A 159 -11.80 -16.05 -16.48
C GLY A 159 -10.92 -15.36 -15.43
N LEU A 160 -10.95 -14.02 -15.30
CA LEU A 160 -9.94 -13.25 -14.58
C LEU A 160 -10.18 -13.04 -13.07
N LEU A 161 -11.24 -13.56 -12.49
CA LEU A 161 -11.47 -13.41 -11.06
C LEU A 161 -11.25 -14.74 -10.31
N PRO A 162 -10.67 -14.69 -9.09
CA PRO A 162 -10.75 -15.78 -8.13
C PRO A 162 -12.21 -16.18 -7.90
N ALA A 163 -12.45 -17.44 -7.54
CA ALA A 163 -13.78 -17.98 -7.28
C ALA A 163 -14.61 -17.06 -6.35
N GLU A 164 -15.93 -17.00 -6.54
CA GLU A 164 -16.85 -16.06 -5.87
C GLU A 164 -16.78 -16.02 -4.33
N GLY A 165 -16.11 -16.97 -3.68
CA GLY A 165 -15.87 -17.02 -2.23
C GLY A 165 -14.72 -16.17 -1.71
N ALA A 166 -13.85 -15.62 -2.56
CA ALA A 166 -12.68 -14.83 -2.16
C ALA A 166 -12.99 -13.34 -1.89
N PHE A 167 -14.22 -12.90 -2.12
CA PHE A 167 -14.64 -11.51 -1.92
C PHE A 167 -15.47 -11.40 -0.64
N CYS A 168 -14.92 -10.75 0.38
CA CYS A 168 -15.75 -10.27 1.49
C CYS A 168 -16.82 -9.32 0.95
N LYS A 169 -18.11 -9.67 1.10
CA LYS A 169 -19.26 -8.95 0.56
C LYS A 169 -19.49 -7.53 1.10
N ASN A 170 -18.68 -7.06 2.06
CA ASN A 170 -19.03 -5.91 2.89
C ASN A 170 -18.21 -4.62 2.69
N SER A 171 -17.49 -4.43 1.58
CA SER A 171 -16.62 -3.25 1.45
C SER A 171 -17.14 -2.09 0.59
N LEU A 172 -18.37 -2.16 0.06
CA LEU A 172 -18.90 -1.14 -0.86
C LEU A 172 -20.11 -0.32 -0.34
N ALA A 173 -20.64 -0.66 0.83
CA ALA A 173 -21.72 0.11 1.45
C ALA A 173 -21.33 0.45 2.88
N ASP A 174 -21.41 1.73 3.19
CA ASP A 174 -21.26 2.35 4.50
C ASP A 174 -19.83 2.64 4.98
N GLY A 175 -19.57 3.94 5.18
CA GLY A 175 -18.46 4.49 5.95
C GLY A 175 -18.53 4.14 7.45
N ALA A 176 -19.04 2.96 7.80
CA ALA A 176 -19.07 2.41 9.13
C ALA A 176 -17.90 1.45 9.33
N HIS A 177 -17.07 1.75 10.31
CA HIS A 177 -15.97 0.93 10.81
C HIS A 177 -16.46 -0.47 11.20
N SER A 178 -16.45 -1.45 10.30
CA SER A 178 -16.63 -2.85 10.66
C SER A 178 -15.31 -3.40 11.19
N LYS A 179 -15.32 -3.87 12.42
CA LYS A 179 -14.21 -4.62 13.04
C LYS A 179 -14.12 -5.96 12.33
N HIS A 180 -13.10 -6.17 11.50
CA HIS A 180 -12.88 -7.41 10.79
C HIS A 180 -12.30 -8.49 11.71
N SER A 181 -12.69 -9.75 11.45
CA SER A 181 -12.24 -10.90 12.22
C SER A 181 -10.84 -11.36 11.77
N PRO A 182 -10.07 -12.01 12.64
CA PRO A 182 -8.69 -12.40 12.39
C PRO A 182 -8.48 -13.51 11.33
N ALA A 183 -9.52 -14.29 11.01
CA ALA A 183 -9.51 -15.21 9.87
C ALA A 183 -9.24 -14.51 8.53
N GLU A 184 -9.52 -13.20 8.48
CA GLU A 184 -9.26 -12.34 7.34
C GLU A 184 -7.78 -12.02 7.12
N GLY A 185 -6.90 -12.23 8.07
CA GLY A 185 -5.47 -11.92 7.93
C GLY A 185 -4.72 -12.85 6.96
N ALA A 186 -4.93 -14.16 7.02
CA ALA A 186 -4.33 -15.11 6.07
C ALA A 186 -5.12 -15.15 4.76
N LEU A 187 -6.46 -15.07 4.80
CA LEU A 187 -7.30 -14.82 3.62
C LEU A 187 -6.93 -13.49 2.96
N CYS A 188 -6.60 -12.45 3.72
CA CYS A 188 -6.21 -11.15 3.20
C CYS A 188 -4.90 -11.20 2.41
N LYS A 189 -3.88 -11.95 2.85
CA LYS A 189 -2.62 -12.12 2.11
C LYS A 189 -2.83 -12.87 0.80
N ASN A 190 -3.55 -13.98 0.83
CA ASN A 190 -3.86 -14.76 -0.37
C ASN A 190 -4.72 -13.94 -1.34
N SER A 191 -5.74 -13.22 -0.84
CA SER A 191 -6.58 -12.39 -1.69
C SER A 191 -5.84 -11.18 -2.29
N LEU A 192 -4.85 -10.60 -1.61
CA LEU A 192 -4.00 -9.55 -2.19
C LEU A 192 -3.14 -10.08 -3.33
N ALA A 193 -2.51 -11.26 -3.16
CA ALA A 193 -1.72 -11.89 -4.20
C ALA A 193 -2.57 -12.29 -5.41
N GLU A 194 -3.78 -12.83 -5.19
CA GLU A 194 -4.73 -13.17 -6.24
C GLU A 194 -5.21 -11.93 -7.01
N VAL A 195 -5.56 -10.86 -6.31
CA VAL A 195 -5.96 -9.58 -6.92
C VAL A 195 -4.80 -8.98 -7.72
N ALA A 196 -3.59 -8.98 -7.17
CA ALA A 196 -2.41 -8.49 -7.86
C ALA A 196 -2.13 -9.30 -9.13
N THR A 197 -2.17 -10.62 -9.03
CA THR A 197 -1.97 -11.54 -10.14
C THR A 197 -3.01 -11.31 -11.25
N ALA A 198 -4.28 -11.13 -10.90
CA ALA A 198 -5.33 -10.85 -11.87
C ALA A 198 -5.08 -9.54 -12.63
N ILE A 199 -4.64 -8.48 -11.94
CA ILE A 199 -4.31 -7.20 -12.59
C ILE A 199 -3.08 -7.34 -13.48
N MET A 200 -2.04 -8.04 -13.03
CA MET A 200 -0.83 -8.27 -13.82
C MET A 200 -1.09 -9.13 -15.07
N ARG A 201 -2.11 -9.98 -15.05
CA ARG A 201 -2.55 -10.80 -16.20
C ARG A 201 -3.46 -10.07 -17.20
N LEU A 202 -3.88 -8.84 -16.91
CA LEU A 202 -4.57 -8.04 -17.92
C LEU A 202 -3.65 -7.91 -19.17
N GLU A 203 -4.25 -8.00 -20.36
CA GLU A 203 -3.51 -7.89 -21.65
C GLU A 203 -2.64 -6.62 -21.69
N ALA A 204 -3.16 -5.53 -21.15
CA ALA A 204 -2.47 -4.24 -21.01
C ALA A 204 -2.01 -3.97 -19.58
N GLY A 205 -1.60 -4.99 -18.80
CA GLY A 205 -1.18 -4.82 -17.42
C GLY A 205 0.17 -4.07 -17.29
N PRO A 206 0.45 -3.47 -16.10
CA PRO A 206 1.67 -2.69 -15.87
C PRO A 206 2.92 -3.58 -15.75
N GLN A 207 4.11 -2.97 -15.74
CA GLN A 207 5.38 -3.71 -15.52
C GLN A 207 5.51 -4.16 -14.06
N ALA A 208 5.06 -3.33 -13.12
CA ALA A 208 4.98 -3.67 -11.71
C ALA A 208 3.73 -3.07 -11.07
N LEU A 209 3.27 -3.70 -9.99
CA LEU A 209 2.11 -3.30 -9.20
C LEU A 209 2.48 -3.18 -7.73
N PHE A 210 2.02 -2.11 -7.09
CA PHE A 210 2.03 -1.97 -5.64
C PHE A 210 0.59 -1.86 -5.14
N LEU A 211 0.12 -2.86 -4.43
CA LEU A 211 -1.18 -2.85 -3.78
C LEU A 211 -1.06 -2.41 -2.33
N LYS A 212 -1.67 -1.28 -1.99
CA LYS A 212 -1.93 -0.94 -0.60
C LYS A 212 -3.04 -1.83 -0.07
N GLY A 213 -2.66 -2.69 0.85
CA GLY A 213 -3.54 -3.68 1.45
C GLY A 213 -4.43 -3.10 2.54
N GLU A 214 -5.18 -4.00 3.16
CA GLU A 214 -6.08 -3.71 4.27
C GLU A 214 -5.40 -3.96 5.61
N GLU A 215 -6.09 -3.56 6.65
CA GLU A 215 -5.70 -3.77 8.02
C GLU A 215 -5.65 -5.27 8.36
N VAL A 216 -4.49 -5.74 8.76
CA VAL A 216 -4.29 -7.11 9.25
C VAL A 216 -4.47 -7.16 10.77
N SER A 217 -4.28 -6.03 11.44
CA SER A 217 -4.50 -5.83 12.87
C SER A 217 -4.83 -4.37 13.16
N SER A 218 -5.28 -4.10 14.39
CA SER A 218 -5.56 -2.73 14.83
C SER A 218 -4.43 -1.73 14.56
N ASP A 219 -3.21 -2.21 14.35
CA ASP A 219 -2.02 -1.39 14.22
C ASP A 219 -1.12 -1.72 13.00
N ALA A 220 -1.51 -2.69 12.15
CA ALA A 220 -0.69 -3.10 11.00
C ALA A 220 -1.52 -3.30 9.73
N TYR A 221 -0.98 -2.83 8.62
CA TYR A 221 -1.45 -3.09 7.26
C TYR A 221 -0.43 -3.95 6.53
N THR A 222 -0.90 -4.79 5.62
CA THR A 222 -0.02 -5.52 4.71
C THR A 222 -0.19 -4.98 3.30
N ASP A 223 0.90 -4.51 2.70
CA ASP A 223 0.98 -4.11 1.30
C ASP A 223 1.69 -5.18 0.50
N LEU A 224 1.49 -5.17 -0.82
CA LEU A 224 2.10 -6.13 -1.73
C LEU A 224 2.73 -5.42 -2.93
N PHE A 225 3.97 -5.78 -3.23
CA PHE A 225 4.66 -5.45 -4.49
C PHE A 225 4.76 -6.71 -5.35
N LEU A 226 4.47 -6.57 -6.66
CA LEU A 226 4.59 -7.64 -7.65
C LEU A 226 5.11 -7.07 -8.97
N SER A 227 6.14 -7.68 -9.57
CA SER A 227 6.68 -7.30 -10.88
C SER A 227 6.49 -8.38 -11.94
N ARG A 228 6.48 -7.99 -13.23
CA ARG A 228 6.31 -8.93 -14.36
C ARG A 228 7.46 -9.93 -14.51
N GLU A 229 8.65 -9.62 -14.06
CA GLU A 229 9.78 -10.55 -14.07
C GLU A 229 9.45 -11.86 -13.34
N ALA A 230 8.48 -11.83 -12.40
CA ALA A 230 7.97 -13.03 -11.72
C ALA A 230 7.14 -13.97 -12.61
N PHE A 231 6.64 -13.49 -13.76
CA PHE A 231 5.69 -14.24 -14.59
C PHE A 231 6.33 -14.98 -15.77
N THR A 232 7.62 -14.76 -16.04
CA THR A 232 8.28 -15.34 -17.23
C THR A 232 8.79 -16.76 -17.02
N GLU A 233 8.85 -17.28 -15.79
CA GLU A 233 9.53 -18.56 -15.48
C GLU A 233 8.63 -19.75 -15.13
N ALA A 234 7.33 -19.60 -14.90
CA ALA A 234 6.42 -20.75 -14.70
C ALA A 234 4.96 -20.36 -14.90
N GLU A 235 4.16 -21.19 -15.59
CA GLU A 235 2.71 -21.20 -15.47
C GLU A 235 2.36 -21.79 -14.08
N PRO A 236 1.95 -21.02 -13.06
CA PRO A 236 1.69 -21.58 -11.75
C PRO A 236 0.27 -22.14 -11.69
N SER A 237 0.14 -23.41 -11.32
CA SER A 237 -1.10 -23.94 -10.75
C SER A 237 -1.45 -23.19 -9.46
N SER A 238 -2.74 -23.07 -9.11
CA SER A 238 -3.23 -22.25 -7.98
C SER A 238 -2.57 -22.54 -6.61
N ALA A 239 -1.98 -23.72 -6.42
CA ALA A 239 -1.25 -24.11 -5.22
C ALA A 239 0.21 -23.58 -5.20
N THR A 240 0.81 -23.31 -6.34
CA THR A 240 2.21 -22.92 -6.47
C THR A 240 2.45 -21.42 -6.33
N LEU A 241 1.38 -20.59 -6.36
CA LEU A 241 1.47 -19.13 -6.25
C LEU A 241 1.98 -18.64 -4.88
N ALA A 242 1.67 -19.36 -3.80
CA ALA A 242 2.14 -19.00 -2.47
C ALA A 242 3.62 -19.39 -2.22
N GLU A 243 4.09 -20.51 -2.78
CA GLU A 243 5.44 -21.03 -2.53
C GLU A 243 6.45 -20.68 -3.65
N GLY A 244 6.04 -20.71 -4.91
CA GLY A 244 6.94 -20.47 -6.04
C GLY A 244 7.27 -18.99 -6.31
N ALA A 245 6.30 -18.09 -6.13
CA ALA A 245 6.51 -16.65 -6.33
C ALA A 245 7.34 -16.01 -5.20
N VAL A 246 7.30 -16.58 -3.99
CA VAL A 246 8.15 -16.16 -2.86
C VAL A 246 9.61 -16.52 -3.11
N ALA A 247 9.89 -17.60 -3.85
CA ALA A 247 11.26 -18.01 -4.20
C ALA A 247 11.91 -17.13 -5.29
N ALA A 248 11.11 -16.44 -6.14
CA ALA A 248 11.63 -15.66 -7.27
C ALA A 248 12.02 -14.19 -6.94
N GLY A 249 11.84 -13.73 -5.70
CA GLY A 249 12.22 -12.36 -5.28
C GLY A 249 11.36 -11.22 -5.84
N ASN A 250 10.36 -11.52 -6.62
CA ASN A 250 9.55 -10.55 -7.40
C ASN A 250 8.16 -10.31 -6.79
N LEU A 251 7.79 -11.06 -5.77
CA LEU A 251 6.64 -10.84 -4.90
C LEU A 251 7.15 -10.49 -3.51
N LYS A 252 6.80 -9.32 -3.00
CA LYS A 252 7.19 -8.91 -1.66
C LYS A 252 6.03 -8.29 -0.91
N PHE A 253 5.83 -8.75 0.34
CA PHE A 253 4.89 -8.16 1.28
C PHE A 253 5.60 -7.16 2.18
N PHE A 254 4.91 -6.08 2.51
CA PHE A 254 5.39 -5.04 3.41
C PHE A 254 4.36 -4.80 4.51
N SER A 255 4.84 -4.72 5.75
CA SER A 255 3.99 -4.34 6.88
C SER A 255 4.11 -2.86 7.17
N ARG A 256 2.97 -2.17 7.38
CA ARG A 256 2.90 -0.75 7.73
C ARG A 256 2.17 -0.53 9.05
N MET A 257 2.53 0.54 9.75
CA MET A 257 1.82 0.99 10.95
C MET A 257 0.45 1.57 10.57
N GLY A 258 -0.63 1.02 11.13
CA GLY A 258 -1.99 1.35 10.73
C GLY A 258 -2.67 2.44 11.52
N ALA A 259 -2.45 2.50 12.83
CA ALA A 259 -3.25 3.34 13.72
C ALA A 259 -3.13 4.85 13.43
N ILE A 260 -1.95 5.31 12.99
CA ILE A 260 -1.68 6.73 12.73
C ILE A 260 -2.09 7.11 11.30
N GLU A 261 -1.92 6.21 10.33
CA GLU A 261 -2.17 6.52 8.89
C GLU A 261 -3.65 6.79 8.59
N ARG A 262 -4.58 6.19 9.33
CA ARG A 262 -6.03 6.38 9.13
C ARG A 262 -6.49 7.83 9.25
N ALA A 263 -5.81 8.60 10.09
CA ALA A 263 -6.15 9.99 10.35
C ALA A 263 -5.47 10.98 9.38
N LEU A 264 -4.60 10.49 8.47
CA LEU A 264 -3.75 11.34 7.63
C LEU A 264 -4.17 11.30 6.17
N HIS A 265 -4.37 12.48 5.60
CA HIS A 265 -4.64 12.66 4.18
C HIS A 265 -3.34 12.87 3.39
N GLY A 266 -3.22 12.23 2.21
CA GLY A 266 -2.11 12.45 1.27
C GLY A 266 -0.99 11.39 1.29
N SER A 267 -1.05 10.35 2.15
CA SER A 267 0.00 9.33 2.23
C SER A 267 0.24 8.56 0.92
N ALA A 268 -0.80 8.34 0.11
CA ALA A 268 -0.68 7.68 -1.19
C ALA A 268 0.09 8.54 -2.20
N GLY A 269 -0.27 9.83 -2.32
CA GLY A 269 0.44 10.77 -3.19
C GLY A 269 1.89 10.97 -2.78
N ALA A 270 2.16 11.10 -1.46
CA ALA A 270 3.51 11.19 -0.94
C ALA A 270 4.35 9.93 -1.26
N PHE A 271 3.75 8.73 -1.14
CA PHE A 271 4.40 7.47 -1.49
C PHE A 271 4.74 7.40 -2.97
N THR A 272 3.79 7.68 -3.87
CA THR A 272 4.01 7.61 -5.32
C THR A 272 4.97 8.68 -5.82
N SER A 273 4.99 9.85 -5.20
CA SER A 273 5.98 10.91 -5.47
C SER A 273 7.39 10.51 -5.03
N ALA A 274 7.52 9.90 -3.85
CA ALA A 274 8.80 9.34 -3.39
C ALA A 274 9.25 8.19 -4.28
N LEU A 275 8.32 7.34 -4.71
CA LEU A 275 8.61 6.22 -5.61
C LEU A 275 9.12 6.71 -6.97
N ALA A 276 8.49 7.74 -7.56
CA ALA A 276 8.95 8.37 -8.79
C ALA A 276 10.37 8.95 -8.65
N PHE A 277 10.72 9.46 -7.45
CA PHE A 277 12.08 9.92 -7.15
C PHE A 277 13.08 8.76 -6.97
N TYR A 278 12.73 7.75 -6.14
CA TYR A 278 13.67 6.68 -5.84
C TYR A 278 13.89 5.71 -6.99
N LEU A 279 12.91 5.46 -7.85
CA LEU A 279 13.08 4.64 -9.06
C LEU A 279 14.15 5.19 -10.01
N THR A 280 14.44 6.49 -9.99
CA THR A 280 15.54 7.05 -10.78
C THR A 280 16.92 6.77 -10.22
N LYS A 281 17.04 6.35 -8.94
CA LYS A 281 18.31 6.25 -8.19
C LYS A 281 18.54 4.88 -7.54
N ALA A 282 17.49 4.11 -7.28
CA ALA A 282 17.60 2.84 -6.59
C ALA A 282 18.13 1.73 -7.51
N PRO A 283 18.85 0.74 -6.97
CA PRO A 283 19.35 -0.40 -7.76
C PRO A 283 18.24 -1.35 -8.23
N SER A 284 17.08 -1.33 -7.57
CA SER A 284 15.91 -2.13 -7.95
C SER A 284 14.60 -1.46 -7.53
N ALA A 285 13.49 -1.89 -8.15
CA ALA A 285 12.15 -1.40 -7.80
C ALA A 285 11.78 -1.72 -6.35
N VAL A 286 12.18 -2.87 -5.82
CA VAL A 286 11.96 -3.25 -4.42
C VAL A 286 12.62 -2.26 -3.46
N VAL A 287 13.89 -1.89 -3.70
CA VAL A 287 14.61 -0.91 -2.89
C VAL A 287 13.97 0.48 -3.00
N ALA A 288 13.46 0.85 -4.18
CA ALA A 288 12.71 2.11 -4.35
C ALA A 288 11.43 2.11 -3.50
N VAL A 289 10.68 1.00 -3.49
CA VAL A 289 9.49 0.82 -2.64
C VAL A 289 9.84 0.94 -1.16
N GLU A 290 10.88 0.24 -0.69
CA GLU A 290 11.33 0.30 0.71
C GLU A 290 11.67 1.73 1.15
N ARG A 291 12.45 2.45 0.34
CA ARG A 291 12.80 3.85 0.62
C ARG A 291 11.59 4.77 0.62
N SER A 292 10.64 4.52 -0.26
CA SER A 292 9.39 5.30 -0.33
C SER A 292 8.49 5.06 0.89
N LEU A 293 8.38 3.81 1.34
CA LEU A 293 7.66 3.48 2.58
C LEU A 293 8.34 4.10 3.80
N ALA A 294 9.67 4.04 3.89
CA ALA A 294 10.43 4.68 4.97
C ALA A 294 10.21 6.19 5.00
N TYR A 295 10.20 6.85 3.84
CA TYR A 295 9.91 8.28 3.72
C TYR A 295 8.50 8.61 4.22
N VAL A 296 7.48 7.88 3.76
CA VAL A 296 6.08 8.12 4.18
C VAL A 296 5.91 7.87 5.67
N ASN A 297 6.52 6.81 6.22
CA ASN A 297 6.48 6.54 7.65
C ASN A 297 7.10 7.69 8.47
N GLN A 298 8.19 8.31 7.99
CA GLN A 298 8.75 9.51 8.63
C GLN A 298 7.78 10.69 8.59
N LEU A 299 7.10 10.92 7.46
CA LEU A 299 6.08 11.97 7.35
C LEU A 299 4.92 11.72 8.33
N ILE A 300 4.43 10.49 8.39
CA ILE A 300 3.34 10.10 9.29
C ILE A 300 3.72 10.41 10.75
N LEU A 301 4.92 10.00 11.17
CA LEU A 301 5.40 10.25 12.54
C LEU A 301 5.54 11.76 12.87
N ARG A 302 5.97 12.57 11.90
CA ARG A 302 6.04 14.04 12.08
C ARG A 302 4.67 14.68 12.17
N SER A 303 3.66 14.05 11.56
CA SER A 303 2.32 14.62 11.41
C SER A 303 1.36 14.26 12.55
N VAL A 304 1.77 13.44 13.52
CA VAL A 304 0.90 12.98 14.63
C VAL A 304 0.22 14.15 15.36
N ASP A 305 0.99 15.23 15.62
CA ASP A 305 0.50 16.42 16.32
C ASP A 305 0.18 17.59 15.37
N PHE A 306 0.23 17.33 14.04
CA PHE A 306 0.02 18.36 13.03
C PHE A 306 -1.44 18.39 12.57
N LYS A 307 -2.25 19.18 13.25
CA LYS A 307 -3.66 19.36 12.90
C LYS A 307 -3.89 20.73 12.27
N LEU A 308 -4.40 20.71 11.04
CA LEU A 308 -4.89 21.89 10.32
C LEU A 308 -6.30 21.62 9.81
N GLY A 309 -7.19 22.58 10.00
CA GLY A 309 -8.58 22.44 9.56
C GLY A 309 -9.46 21.59 10.51
N LYS A 310 -10.66 21.26 10.03
CA LYS A 310 -11.70 20.56 10.81
C LYS A 310 -11.75 19.05 10.52
N GLY A 311 -11.17 18.62 9.41
CA GLY A 311 -11.21 17.23 8.94
C GLY A 311 -9.98 16.41 9.33
N GLY A 312 -9.60 15.46 8.46
CA GLY A 312 -8.42 14.62 8.64
C GLY A 312 -7.12 15.44 8.70
N ALA A 313 -6.14 14.97 9.46
CA ALA A 313 -4.85 15.61 9.55
C ALA A 313 -4.08 15.51 8.22
N LEU A 314 -3.30 16.56 7.91
CA LEU A 314 -2.47 16.63 6.72
C LEU A 314 -1.05 16.16 7.02
N LEU A 315 -0.30 15.73 6.00
CA LEU A 315 1.11 15.40 6.16
C LEU A 315 1.98 16.65 6.33
N ASP A 316 2.84 16.66 7.36
CA ASP A 316 3.86 17.68 7.56
C ASP A 316 5.13 17.31 6.78
N HIS A 317 5.34 17.97 5.64
CA HIS A 317 6.55 17.82 4.82
C HIS A 317 7.72 18.70 5.29
N GLY A 318 7.55 19.45 6.37
CA GLY A 318 8.58 20.30 6.95
C GLY A 318 9.73 19.52 7.58
N ASN A 319 10.84 20.22 7.84
CA ASN A 319 12.01 19.64 8.52
C ASN A 319 11.88 19.64 10.05
N ARG A 320 10.68 19.44 10.59
CA ARG A 320 10.52 19.32 12.05
C ARG A 320 11.17 18.04 12.54
N PRO A 321 11.87 18.06 13.68
CA PRO A 321 12.34 16.83 14.30
C PRO A 321 11.14 15.92 14.60
N ILE A 322 11.33 14.62 14.39
CA ILE A 322 10.29 13.63 14.73
C ILE A 322 10.05 13.69 16.24
N PRO A 323 8.78 13.82 16.70
CA PRO A 323 8.47 13.83 18.13
C PRO A 323 9.06 12.59 18.82
N GLY A 324 9.63 12.78 20.04
CA GLY A 324 10.09 11.65 20.83
C GLY A 324 11.45 11.06 20.49
N ASN A 325 12.31 11.76 19.78
CA ASN A 325 13.69 11.30 19.52
C ASN A 325 13.79 9.99 18.71
N ILE A 326 12.85 9.78 17.77
CA ILE A 326 12.84 8.62 16.87
C ILE A 326 13.76 8.91 15.68
N SER A 327 14.93 8.26 15.65
CA SER A 327 15.86 8.37 14.50
C SER A 327 15.40 7.48 13.35
N ALA A 328 15.85 7.80 12.12
CA ALA A 328 15.60 6.97 10.93
C ALA A 328 16.01 5.51 11.17
N ARG A 329 17.12 5.28 11.90
CA ARG A 329 17.58 3.93 12.27
C ARG A 329 16.62 3.21 13.23
N LYS A 330 16.00 3.90 14.18
CA LYS A 330 14.99 3.30 15.06
C LYS A 330 13.75 2.87 14.27
N LEU A 331 13.34 3.69 13.31
CA LEU A 331 12.21 3.38 12.43
C LEU A 331 12.52 2.19 11.51
N GLU A 332 13.71 2.14 10.92
CA GLU A 332 14.18 1.01 10.11
C GLU A 332 14.16 -0.30 10.92
N ILE A 333 14.69 -0.26 12.15
CA ILE A 333 14.67 -1.42 13.06
C ILE A 333 13.24 -1.84 13.38
N TYR A 334 12.33 -0.89 13.63
CA TYR A 334 10.93 -1.19 13.90
C TYR A 334 10.24 -1.84 12.69
N ASN A 335 10.43 -1.29 11.49
CA ASN A 335 9.86 -1.86 10.26
C ASN A 335 10.42 -3.25 9.99
N THR A 336 11.74 -3.44 10.13
CA THR A 336 12.37 -4.76 9.98
C THR A 336 11.85 -5.76 11.03
N LEU A 337 11.58 -5.32 12.27
CA LEU A 337 10.93 -6.17 13.27
C LEU A 337 9.53 -6.61 12.79
N MET A 338 8.70 -5.69 12.31
CA MET A 338 7.35 -6.02 11.85
C MET A 338 7.37 -6.97 10.66
N ASP A 339 8.29 -6.75 9.70
CA ASP A 339 8.49 -7.64 8.56
C ASP A 339 8.97 -9.04 9.01
N THR A 340 9.90 -9.10 9.97
CA THR A 340 10.40 -10.37 10.50
C THR A 340 9.31 -11.13 11.24
N ILE A 341 8.50 -10.44 12.06
CA ILE A 341 7.33 -11.06 12.73
C ILE A 341 6.36 -11.62 11.68
N ALA A 342 6.08 -10.88 10.60
CA ALA A 342 5.15 -11.30 9.56
C ALA A 342 5.66 -12.51 8.75
N THR A 343 6.95 -12.62 8.52
CA THR A 343 7.55 -13.70 7.71
C THR A 343 7.96 -14.92 8.50
N GLU A 344 8.34 -14.76 9.76
CA GLU A 344 8.92 -15.81 10.62
C GLU A 344 8.03 -16.16 11.83
N SER A 345 6.74 -15.84 11.79
CA SER A 345 5.79 -16.03 12.91
C SER A 345 5.63 -17.50 13.36
N SER A 346 5.99 -18.44 12.50
CA SER A 346 5.89 -19.87 12.81
C SER A 346 7.00 -20.41 13.71
N ALA A 347 8.06 -19.64 13.95
CA ALA A 347 9.27 -20.25 14.51
C ALA A 347 9.49 -20.03 16.01
N ARG A 348 9.25 -18.88 16.58
CA ARG A 348 9.56 -18.64 18.02
C ARG A 348 8.94 -17.34 18.56
N ASN A 349 8.27 -17.46 19.66
CA ASN A 349 7.51 -16.43 20.35
C ASN A 349 8.31 -15.54 21.31
N ASN A 350 9.60 -15.34 21.16
CA ASN A 350 10.32 -14.57 22.16
C ASN A 350 11.02 -13.33 21.60
N VAL A 351 11.13 -12.33 22.44
CA VAL A 351 11.77 -11.06 22.12
C VAL A 351 13.24 -11.23 21.82
N GLU A 352 13.90 -12.19 22.48
CA GLU A 352 15.31 -12.52 22.29
C GLU A 352 15.63 -12.99 20.88
N TYR A 353 14.75 -13.81 20.29
CA TYR A 353 14.89 -14.25 18.91
C TYR A 353 14.90 -13.06 17.94
N TYR A 354 13.88 -12.20 18.02
CA TYR A 354 13.77 -11.05 17.11
C TYR A 354 14.88 -10.01 17.35
N SER A 355 15.27 -9.75 18.59
CA SER A 355 16.37 -8.84 18.88
C SER A 355 17.70 -9.34 18.35
N SER A 356 17.96 -10.66 18.42
CA SER A 356 19.15 -11.29 17.83
C SER A 356 19.17 -11.18 16.30
N ARG A 357 18.02 -11.41 15.65
CA ARG A 357 17.88 -11.25 14.18
C ARG A 357 18.18 -9.82 13.72
N LEU A 358 17.82 -8.85 14.55
CA LEU A 358 18.05 -7.42 14.29
C LEU A 358 19.43 -6.93 14.78
N SER A 359 20.25 -7.83 15.35
CA SER A 359 21.57 -7.50 15.93
C SER A 359 21.53 -6.38 16.97
N ILE A 360 20.47 -6.38 17.82
CA ILE A 360 20.28 -5.41 18.91
C ILE A 360 19.90 -6.12 20.22
N THR A 361 19.96 -5.39 21.34
CA THR A 361 19.55 -5.92 22.64
C THR A 361 18.01 -5.88 22.80
N PRO A 362 17.38 -6.83 23.55
CA PRO A 362 15.96 -6.81 23.87
C PRO A 362 15.51 -5.49 24.52
N ARG A 363 16.37 -4.92 25.37
CA ARG A 363 16.11 -3.62 26.01
C ARG A 363 16.00 -2.48 24.99
N TYR A 364 16.93 -2.45 24.05
CA TYR A 364 16.93 -1.42 22.99
C TYR A 364 15.74 -1.60 22.06
N LEU A 365 15.40 -2.85 21.69
CA LEU A 365 14.20 -3.16 20.93
C LEU A 365 12.92 -2.66 21.65
N SER A 366 12.82 -2.89 22.96
CA SER A 366 11.69 -2.40 23.78
C SER A 366 11.61 -0.89 23.83
N GLN A 367 12.74 -0.17 23.87
CA GLN A 367 12.76 1.28 23.80
C GLN A 367 12.26 1.79 22.44
N ILE A 368 12.66 1.12 21.34
CA ILE A 368 12.24 1.47 19.98
C ILE A 368 10.73 1.27 19.82
N THR A 369 10.22 0.08 20.15
CA THR A 369 8.80 -0.24 19.96
C THR A 369 7.90 0.64 20.82
N LYS A 370 8.26 0.90 22.09
CA LYS A 370 7.52 1.82 22.95
C LYS A 370 7.55 3.26 22.44
N ALA A 371 8.70 3.72 21.91
CA ALA A 371 8.81 5.08 21.38
C ALA A 371 7.98 5.27 20.11
N ILE A 372 7.84 4.23 19.27
CA ILE A 372 7.16 4.30 17.97
C ILE A 372 5.67 3.95 18.07
N SER A 373 5.31 2.86 18.74
CA SER A 373 3.94 2.33 18.79
C SER A 373 3.28 2.41 20.17
N GLY A 374 4.01 2.86 21.19
CA GLY A 374 3.52 2.82 22.59
C GLY A 374 3.51 1.40 23.18
N ARG A 375 3.89 0.37 22.44
CA ARG A 375 3.75 -1.06 22.78
C ARG A 375 5.09 -1.73 22.98
N THR A 376 5.10 -2.80 23.76
CA THR A 376 6.29 -3.64 23.92
C THR A 376 6.47 -4.58 22.73
N PRO A 377 7.70 -5.06 22.44
CA PRO A 377 7.92 -6.07 21.40
C PRO A 377 7.08 -7.34 21.62
N LYS A 378 6.89 -7.73 22.88
CA LYS A 378 6.09 -8.91 23.23
C LYS A 378 4.62 -8.72 22.84
N GLU A 379 4.03 -7.55 23.09
CA GLU A 379 2.66 -7.26 22.69
C GLU A 379 2.48 -7.29 21.18
N LEU A 380 3.44 -6.77 20.41
CA LEU A 380 3.41 -6.80 18.94
C LEU A 380 3.50 -8.24 18.40
N ILE A 381 4.39 -9.06 19.00
CA ILE A 381 4.53 -10.47 18.64
C ILE A 381 3.27 -11.26 19.00
N ASP A 382 2.74 -11.06 20.22
CA ASP A 382 1.55 -11.77 20.69
C ASP A 382 0.32 -11.46 19.83
N ASP A 383 0.15 -10.21 19.41
CA ASP A 383 -0.96 -9.80 18.53
C ASP A 383 -0.88 -10.42 17.14
N TYR A 384 0.32 -10.56 16.60
CA TYR A 384 0.50 -11.21 15.32
C TYR A 384 0.23 -12.71 15.44
N LEU A 385 0.79 -13.32 16.49
CA LEU A 385 0.65 -14.75 16.74
C LEU A 385 -0.80 -15.16 16.99
N ILE A 386 -1.57 -14.38 17.77
CA ILE A 386 -2.96 -14.75 18.04
C ILE A 386 -3.76 -14.83 16.74
N LYS A 387 -3.53 -13.96 15.78
CA LYS A 387 -4.22 -13.95 14.49
C LYS A 387 -3.90 -15.17 13.63
N GLU A 388 -2.64 -15.57 13.63
CA GLU A 388 -2.24 -16.81 12.98
C GLU A 388 -2.91 -18.03 13.62
N VAL A 389 -2.95 -18.05 14.96
CA VAL A 389 -3.61 -19.13 15.74
C VAL A 389 -5.12 -19.14 15.45
N GLU A 390 -5.80 -18.00 15.47
CA GLU A 390 -7.21 -17.85 15.18
C GLU A 390 -7.55 -18.36 13.77
N THR A 391 -6.72 -18.01 12.77
CA THR A 391 -6.86 -18.51 11.41
C THR A 391 -6.83 -20.04 11.36
N GLN A 392 -5.87 -20.66 12.07
CA GLN A 392 -5.78 -22.12 12.12
C GLN A 392 -6.91 -22.76 12.93
N LEU A 393 -7.42 -22.08 13.96
CA LEU A 393 -8.59 -22.57 14.71
C LEU A 393 -9.83 -22.59 13.83
N LEU A 394 -10.04 -21.58 12.98
CA LEU A 394 -11.22 -21.46 12.12
C LEU A 394 -11.15 -22.36 10.88
N SER A 395 -9.96 -22.57 10.29
CA SER A 395 -9.80 -23.49 9.17
C SER A 395 -10.17 -24.93 9.52
N GLY A 396 -9.98 -25.30 10.81
CA GLY A 396 -10.30 -26.65 11.30
C GLY A 396 -9.37 -27.76 10.79
N GLU A 397 -8.38 -27.42 9.95
CA GLU A 397 -7.46 -28.39 9.33
C GLU A 397 -6.49 -29.02 10.33
N LEU A 398 -6.13 -28.27 11.37
CA LEU A 398 -5.16 -28.69 12.39
C LEU A 398 -5.85 -28.89 13.74
N SER A 399 -5.40 -29.93 14.45
CA SER A 399 -5.76 -30.13 15.87
C SER A 399 -5.07 -29.08 16.75
N LEU A 400 -5.62 -28.81 17.93
CA LEU A 400 -5.01 -27.88 18.91
C LEU A 400 -3.57 -28.26 19.25
N LYS A 401 -3.26 -29.56 19.27
CA LYS A 401 -1.89 -30.06 19.51
C LYS A 401 -0.97 -29.70 18.35
N GLN A 402 -1.43 -29.82 17.11
CA GLN A 402 -0.67 -29.45 15.91
C GLN A 402 -0.47 -27.93 15.80
N ILE A 403 -1.51 -27.16 16.11
CA ILE A 403 -1.42 -25.68 16.18
C ILE A 403 -0.38 -25.28 17.25
N ALA A 404 -0.44 -25.88 18.44
CA ALA A 404 0.54 -25.61 19.50
C ALA A 404 1.97 -25.88 19.02
N SER A 405 2.20 -27.03 18.38
CA SER A 405 3.51 -27.40 17.84
C SER A 405 3.98 -26.45 16.74
N LYS A 406 3.09 -26.09 15.80
CA LYS A 406 3.38 -25.21 14.67
C LYS A 406 3.86 -23.83 15.12
N TYR A 407 3.25 -23.28 16.17
CA TYR A 407 3.57 -21.94 16.67
C TYR A 407 4.48 -21.91 17.90
N GLY A 408 5.17 -23.04 18.19
CA GLY A 408 6.23 -23.11 19.20
C GLY A 408 5.74 -23.11 20.66
N PHE A 409 4.45 -23.43 20.91
CA PHE A 409 3.95 -23.66 22.26
C PHE A 409 4.41 -25.02 22.79
N SER A 410 4.85 -25.07 24.05
CA SER A 410 5.32 -26.31 24.67
C SER A 410 4.22 -27.36 24.89
N SER A 411 2.94 -26.92 24.88
CA SER A 411 1.79 -27.79 25.04
C SER A 411 0.50 -27.16 24.55
N GLN A 412 -0.52 -27.99 24.26
CA GLN A 412 -1.88 -27.54 23.98
C GLN A 412 -2.46 -26.68 25.13
N ALA A 413 -2.14 -26.99 26.38
CA ALA A 413 -2.60 -26.21 27.52
C ALA A 413 -2.00 -24.80 27.53
N GLN A 414 -0.76 -24.62 27.09
CA GLN A 414 -0.12 -23.33 26.95
C GLN A 414 -0.79 -22.51 25.84
N LEU A 415 -1.06 -23.14 24.68
CA LEU A 415 -1.83 -22.50 23.60
C LEU A 415 -3.22 -22.05 24.09
N SER A 416 -3.94 -22.94 24.82
CA SER A 416 -5.28 -22.61 25.32
C SER A 416 -5.26 -21.42 26.29
N LYS A 417 -4.25 -21.36 27.19
CA LYS A 417 -4.06 -20.20 28.09
C LYS A 417 -3.75 -18.91 27.30
N PHE A 418 -2.97 -19.02 26.23
CA PHE A 418 -2.65 -17.89 25.38
C PHE A 418 -3.90 -17.37 24.66
N VAL A 419 -4.69 -18.25 24.05
CA VAL A 419 -5.96 -17.88 23.38
C VAL A 419 -6.93 -17.25 24.40
N GLN A 420 -7.08 -17.88 25.59
CA GLN A 420 -7.92 -17.33 26.65
C GLN A 420 -7.50 -15.94 27.10
N LYS A 421 -6.18 -15.69 27.20
CA LYS A 421 -5.64 -14.36 27.53
C LYS A 421 -5.93 -13.33 26.45
N MET A 422 -5.80 -13.70 25.17
CA MET A 422 -5.87 -12.75 24.05
C MET A 422 -7.29 -12.52 23.56
N CYS A 423 -8.13 -13.57 23.54
CA CYS A 423 -9.49 -13.55 22.99
C CYS A 423 -10.59 -13.53 24.07
N SER A 424 -10.22 -13.64 25.37
CA SER A 424 -11.16 -13.74 26.51
C SER A 424 -12.09 -14.96 26.46
N CYS A 425 -11.83 -15.95 25.62
CA CYS A 425 -12.58 -17.19 25.49
C CYS A 425 -11.63 -18.38 25.20
N SER A 426 -12.09 -19.60 25.44
CA SER A 426 -11.32 -20.81 25.13
C SER A 426 -11.24 -21.04 23.61
N PRO A 427 -10.26 -21.84 23.09
CA PRO A 427 -10.19 -22.20 21.67
C PRO A 427 -11.48 -22.87 21.13
N SER A 428 -12.18 -23.62 21.96
CA SER A 428 -13.45 -24.28 21.58
C SER A 428 -14.59 -23.30 21.51
N GLU A 429 -14.71 -22.40 22.47
CA GLU A 429 -15.69 -21.30 22.46
C GLU A 429 -15.41 -20.36 21.29
N TYR A 430 -14.14 -20.04 21.02
CA TYR A 430 -13.74 -19.23 19.87
C TYR A 430 -14.24 -19.83 18.55
N LYS A 431 -14.05 -21.15 18.36
CA LYS A 431 -14.59 -21.87 17.20
C LYS A 431 -16.11 -21.76 17.12
N GLN A 432 -16.83 -21.99 18.22
CA GLN A 432 -18.29 -21.94 18.23
C GLN A 432 -18.86 -20.56 17.92
N LEU A 433 -18.19 -19.51 18.39
CA LEU A 433 -18.61 -18.12 18.18
C LEU A 433 -18.37 -17.62 16.73
N HIS A 434 -17.49 -18.27 15.97
CA HIS A 434 -17.04 -17.77 14.66
C HIS A 434 -17.27 -18.78 13.51
N ILE A 435 -17.91 -19.92 13.74
CA ILE A 435 -18.33 -20.92 12.73
C ILE A 435 -19.85 -20.78 12.40
N LEU A 436 -20.35 -19.55 12.31
CA LEU A 436 -21.69 -19.28 11.78
C LEU A 436 -21.60 -18.72 10.37
#